data_bb4f7df42e25bf1f5c2d8e8c9becb6fd
#
_entry.id   bb4f7df42e25bf1f5c2d8e8c9becb6fd
#
_cell.length_a   1.000
_cell.length_b   1.000
_cell.length_c   1.000
_cell.angle_alpha   90.00
_cell.angle_beta   90.00
_cell.angle_gamma   90.00
#
_symmetry.space_group_name_H-M   'P 1'
#
loop_
_entity.id
_entity.type
_entity.pdbx_description
1 polymer ?
#
loop_
_entity_poly.entity_id
_entity_poly.type
_entity_poly.pdbx_seq_one_letter_code
_entity_poly.pdbx_strand_id
1 'polypeptide(L)'
;MRPRVAAVVESCWHRVPGGTATSTTRSLRAVDRAGGHDLVGLAAYHREPPTLDELDGLDVVHLPLPRRALYETWHRWRRPHFRRQLGDLDVIHATGGVVPPRIAPLVVTIHDLAFLHRPEHFTANGVRFMTRGFELARAEADRIVVPSTATADDCRAHGVDTDRLRIVPWGADRADVSDADRTRVRARYGLPETFVVFLGTHEPRKNLRGLLEAHRSATPDLPLVVAGPDGWGETVTTGHGAAVQLIGHVSADDLGALYDLATAFVYPSLLEGFGMPVLEAMAHGTAAITSATTSTAEVAGDTGVLIDPTDGDQLGAALASVASEPDAWAERGRRAAERAERFTWEATGAALGAVYDEVAA
;
A
#
# COMPACT_ATOMS: atom_id res chain seq x y z
N MET A 1 14.11 6.72 -29.52
CA MET A 1 12.62 6.83 -29.43
C MET A 1 12.28 6.54 -27.98
N ARG A 2 11.28 7.20 -27.39
CA ARG A 2 10.88 6.87 -26.01
C ARG A 2 10.14 5.53 -26.02
N PRO A 3 10.47 4.57 -25.13
CA PRO A 3 9.71 3.34 -25.02
C PRO A 3 8.24 3.61 -24.71
N ARG A 4 7.34 2.95 -25.43
CA ARG A 4 5.90 3.05 -25.23
C ARG A 4 5.41 1.98 -24.27
N VAL A 5 4.87 2.39 -23.12
CA VAL A 5 4.50 1.52 -22.02
C VAL A 5 2.98 1.56 -21.79
N ALA A 6 2.32 0.39 -21.87
CA ALA A 6 0.92 0.26 -21.50
C ALA A 6 0.82 -0.28 -20.06
N ALA A 7 0.31 0.54 -19.13
CA ALA A 7 0.16 0.18 -17.74
C ALA A 7 -1.32 -0.12 -17.39
N VAL A 8 -1.59 -1.25 -16.74
CA VAL A 8 -2.94 -1.60 -16.28
C VAL A 8 -3.29 -0.73 -15.08
N VAL A 9 -4.29 0.15 -15.22
CA VAL A 9 -4.71 1.11 -14.19
C VAL A 9 -6.07 0.77 -13.56
N GLU A 10 -6.52 -0.45 -13.70
CA GLU A 10 -7.84 -0.92 -13.32
C GLU A 10 -8.15 -0.81 -11.82
N SER A 11 -7.13 -0.80 -10.97
CA SER A 11 -7.26 -0.59 -9.52
C SER A 11 -7.91 0.75 -9.15
N CYS A 12 -7.80 1.76 -10.03
CA CYS A 12 -8.38 3.09 -9.85
C CYS A 12 -9.92 3.11 -9.89
N TRP A 13 -10.55 2.08 -10.44
CA TRP A 13 -12.01 1.88 -10.44
C TRP A 13 -12.50 0.91 -9.36
N HIS A 14 -11.66 0.50 -8.44
CA HIS A 14 -12.11 -0.30 -7.31
C HIS A 14 -12.95 0.56 -6.36
N ARG A 15 -13.98 -0.02 -5.74
CA ARG A 15 -14.82 0.67 -4.75
C ARG A 15 -14.01 1.24 -3.58
N VAL A 16 -12.96 0.53 -3.18
CA VAL A 16 -11.95 0.98 -2.21
C VAL A 16 -10.61 0.81 -2.92
N PRO A 17 -10.03 1.87 -3.49
CA PRO A 17 -8.81 1.77 -4.30
C PRO A 17 -7.61 1.27 -3.51
N GLY A 18 -7.42 1.74 -2.28
CA GLY A 18 -6.37 1.29 -1.36
C GLY A 18 -4.94 1.54 -1.87
N GLY A 19 -3.97 0.96 -1.18
CA GLY A 19 -2.55 1.15 -1.48
C GLY A 19 -2.12 0.71 -2.88
N THR A 20 -2.81 -0.29 -3.48
CA THR A 20 -2.51 -0.72 -4.86
C THR A 20 -2.78 0.37 -5.89
N ALA A 21 -3.90 1.07 -5.77
CA ALA A 21 -4.24 2.15 -6.70
C ALA A 21 -3.33 3.36 -6.48
N THR A 22 -3.09 3.76 -5.23
CA THR A 22 -2.17 4.86 -4.88
C THR A 22 -0.75 4.58 -5.39
N SER A 23 -0.21 3.39 -5.14
CA SER A 23 1.13 3.05 -5.63
C SER A 23 1.20 3.00 -7.16
N THR A 24 0.14 2.51 -7.84
CA THR A 24 0.06 2.52 -9.30
C THR A 24 0.10 3.94 -9.86
N THR A 25 -0.80 4.80 -9.40
CA THR A 25 -0.92 6.17 -9.94
C THR A 25 0.30 7.02 -9.64
N ARG A 26 0.80 6.97 -8.41
CA ARG A 26 1.98 7.73 -7.99
C ARG A 26 3.26 7.27 -8.70
N SER A 27 3.47 5.97 -8.86
CA SER A 27 4.62 5.43 -9.59
C SER A 27 4.58 5.83 -11.07
N LEU A 28 3.42 5.70 -11.74
CA LEU A 28 3.28 6.09 -13.14
C LEU A 28 3.47 7.59 -13.35
N ARG A 29 2.91 8.44 -12.47
CA ARG A 29 3.17 9.88 -12.49
C ARG A 29 4.65 10.22 -12.31
N ALA A 30 5.35 9.50 -11.44
CA ALA A 30 6.77 9.72 -11.22
C ALA A 30 7.61 9.33 -12.46
N VAL A 31 7.27 8.23 -13.14
CA VAL A 31 7.88 7.86 -14.42
C VAL A 31 7.58 8.91 -15.50
N ASP A 32 6.35 9.40 -15.60
CA ASP A 32 5.95 10.43 -16.56
C ASP A 32 6.72 11.74 -16.36
N ARG A 33 6.82 12.20 -15.12
CA ARG A 33 7.61 13.40 -14.75
C ARG A 33 9.09 13.27 -15.11
N ALA A 34 9.65 12.06 -15.02
CA ALA A 34 11.02 11.80 -15.47
C ALA A 34 11.18 11.91 -16.99
N GLY A 35 10.09 11.79 -17.77
CA GLY A 35 10.01 12.14 -19.19
C GLY A 35 10.71 11.18 -20.14
N GLY A 36 11.13 10.01 -19.70
CA GLY A 36 11.82 8.99 -20.50
C GLY A 36 10.90 8.07 -21.31
N HIS A 37 9.62 8.00 -20.98
CA HIS A 37 8.68 7.00 -21.50
C HIS A 37 7.39 7.65 -22.03
N ASP A 38 6.72 6.96 -22.98
CA ASP A 38 5.39 7.29 -23.48
C ASP A 38 4.38 6.36 -22.77
N LEU A 39 3.69 6.88 -21.75
CA LEU A 39 2.81 6.09 -20.90
C LEU A 39 1.37 6.13 -21.40
N VAL A 40 0.71 4.98 -21.41
CA VAL A 40 -0.73 4.86 -21.65
C VAL A 40 -1.37 3.93 -20.63
N GLY A 41 -2.46 4.38 -20.02
CA GLY A 41 -3.26 3.58 -19.12
C GLY A 41 -4.11 2.56 -19.89
N LEU A 42 -4.27 1.36 -19.34
CA LEU A 42 -5.12 0.30 -19.89
C LEU A 42 -6.15 -0.12 -18.84
N ALA A 43 -7.42 0.02 -19.16
CA ALA A 43 -8.53 -0.33 -18.27
C ALA A 43 -9.63 -1.09 -19.00
N ALA A 44 -10.50 -1.75 -18.25
CA ALA A 44 -11.75 -2.31 -18.75
C ALA A 44 -12.72 -1.21 -19.18
N TYR A 45 -13.86 -1.58 -19.73
CA TYR A 45 -14.95 -0.65 -19.98
C TYR A 45 -15.59 -0.21 -18.65
N HIS A 46 -15.58 1.11 -18.40
CA HIS A 46 -16.27 1.75 -17.30
C HIS A 46 -17.21 2.84 -17.80
N ARG A 47 -18.36 3.00 -17.15
CA ARG A 47 -19.33 4.08 -17.42
C ARG A 47 -19.04 5.34 -16.61
N GLU A 48 -18.38 5.16 -15.47
CA GLU A 48 -18.07 6.22 -14.51
C GLU A 48 -16.57 6.49 -14.51
N PRO A 49 -16.15 7.72 -14.16
CA PRO A 49 -14.74 8.06 -14.01
C PRO A 49 -14.09 7.20 -12.91
N PRO A 50 -12.77 7.16 -12.83
CA PRO A 50 -12.07 6.47 -11.76
C PRO A 50 -12.42 7.08 -10.39
N THR A 51 -12.36 6.25 -9.36
CA THR A 51 -12.61 6.68 -7.97
C THR A 51 -11.47 7.57 -7.43
N LEU A 52 -10.27 7.47 -8.04
CA LEU A 52 -9.12 8.33 -7.77
C LEU A 52 -8.92 9.29 -8.94
N ASP A 53 -8.93 10.59 -8.66
CA ASP A 53 -8.65 11.67 -9.63
C ASP A 53 -7.17 11.73 -10.06
N GLU A 54 -6.36 10.81 -9.58
CA GLU A 54 -4.91 10.80 -9.76
C GLU A 54 -4.43 10.27 -11.13
N LEU A 55 -5.33 9.98 -12.06
CA LEU A 55 -5.00 9.64 -13.45
C LEU A 55 -4.92 10.85 -14.39
N ASP A 56 -5.11 12.07 -13.86
CA ASP A 56 -5.04 13.29 -14.66
C ASP A 56 -3.69 13.40 -15.40
N GLY A 57 -3.77 13.60 -16.72
CA GLY A 57 -2.62 13.70 -17.61
C GLY A 57 -2.17 12.36 -18.20
N LEU A 58 -2.70 11.21 -17.76
CA LEU A 58 -2.44 9.91 -18.39
C LEU A 58 -3.59 9.55 -19.34
N ASP A 59 -3.28 9.36 -20.61
CA ASP A 59 -4.24 8.83 -21.57
C ASP A 59 -4.65 7.40 -21.19
N VAL A 60 -5.95 7.14 -21.00
CA VAL A 60 -6.46 5.83 -20.65
C VAL A 60 -7.26 5.22 -21.81
N VAL A 61 -6.84 4.06 -22.27
CA VAL A 61 -7.54 3.28 -23.29
C VAL A 61 -8.43 2.25 -22.61
N HIS A 62 -9.74 2.35 -22.87
CA HIS A 62 -10.73 1.40 -22.36
C HIS A 62 -10.96 0.26 -23.34
N LEU A 63 -10.81 -0.97 -22.86
CA LEU A 63 -11.16 -2.18 -23.63
C LEU A 63 -12.66 -2.46 -23.58
N PRO A 64 -13.24 -3.05 -24.66
CA PRO A 64 -14.70 -3.18 -24.82
C PRO A 64 -15.33 -4.30 -23.96
N LEU A 65 -14.74 -4.66 -22.85
CA LEU A 65 -15.25 -5.68 -21.92
C LEU A 65 -15.34 -5.10 -20.51
N PRO A 66 -16.40 -5.42 -19.75
CA PRO A 66 -16.49 -5.05 -18.36
C PRO A 66 -15.42 -5.81 -17.55
N ARG A 67 -14.96 -5.20 -16.45
CA ARG A 67 -13.84 -5.65 -15.61
C ARG A 67 -13.79 -7.17 -15.36
N ARG A 68 -14.88 -7.74 -14.83
CA ARG A 68 -14.91 -9.19 -14.50
C ARG A 68 -14.70 -10.07 -15.73
N ALA A 69 -15.32 -9.73 -16.84
CA ALA A 69 -15.17 -10.48 -18.10
C ALA A 69 -13.74 -10.34 -18.65
N LEU A 70 -13.18 -9.13 -18.62
CA LEU A 70 -11.81 -8.87 -19.08
C LEU A 70 -10.79 -9.68 -18.25
N TYR A 71 -10.92 -9.66 -16.93
CA TYR A 71 -10.04 -10.38 -16.02
C TYR A 71 -10.07 -11.91 -16.25
N GLU A 72 -11.29 -12.48 -16.30
CA GLU A 72 -11.46 -13.93 -16.54
C GLU A 72 -10.91 -14.33 -17.93
N THR A 73 -11.18 -13.54 -18.96
CA THR A 73 -10.72 -13.84 -20.32
C THR A 73 -9.18 -13.73 -20.40
N TRP A 74 -8.59 -12.75 -19.78
CA TRP A 74 -7.14 -12.60 -19.73
C TRP A 74 -6.46 -13.74 -18.95
N HIS A 75 -6.97 -14.09 -17.77
CA HIS A 75 -6.38 -15.14 -16.97
C HIS A 75 -6.60 -16.54 -17.53
N ARG A 76 -7.72 -16.81 -18.22
CA ARG A 76 -8.08 -18.14 -18.70
C ARG A 76 -7.67 -18.39 -20.15
N TRP A 77 -7.90 -17.41 -21.03
CA TRP A 77 -7.72 -17.57 -22.47
C TRP A 77 -6.64 -16.69 -23.06
N ARG A 78 -6.01 -15.82 -22.27
CA ARG A 78 -4.99 -14.85 -22.71
C ARG A 78 -5.49 -13.98 -23.88
N ARG A 79 -6.77 -13.57 -23.83
CA ARG A 79 -7.48 -12.76 -24.84
C ARG A 79 -8.53 -11.86 -24.16
N PRO A 80 -9.01 -10.76 -24.83
CA PRO A 80 -8.54 -10.25 -26.11
C PRO A 80 -7.16 -9.63 -26.05
N HIS A 81 -6.46 -9.62 -27.20
CA HIS A 81 -5.30 -8.77 -27.39
C HIS A 81 -5.76 -7.34 -27.66
N PHE A 82 -4.97 -6.37 -27.27
CA PHE A 82 -5.29 -4.94 -27.37
C PHE A 82 -4.37 -4.16 -28.32
N ARG A 83 -3.63 -4.85 -29.18
CA ARG A 83 -2.76 -4.22 -30.21
C ARG A 83 -3.53 -3.31 -31.16
N ARG A 84 -4.80 -3.60 -31.45
CA ARG A 84 -5.63 -2.75 -32.30
C ARG A 84 -5.93 -1.39 -31.68
N GLN A 85 -6.06 -1.33 -30.36
CA GLN A 85 -6.37 -0.12 -29.62
C GLN A 85 -5.13 0.72 -29.31
N LEU A 86 -4.00 0.06 -29.07
CA LEU A 86 -2.78 0.71 -28.58
C LEU A 86 -1.65 0.79 -29.63
N GLY A 87 -1.74 0.02 -30.75
CA GLY A 87 -0.63 -0.10 -31.68
C GLY A 87 0.52 -0.93 -31.15
N ASP A 88 1.73 -0.64 -31.58
CA ASP A 88 2.93 -1.30 -31.09
C ASP A 88 3.32 -0.75 -29.71
N LEU A 89 3.73 -1.65 -28.84
CA LEU A 89 4.14 -1.39 -27.47
C LEU A 89 5.55 -1.97 -27.26
N ASP A 90 6.37 -1.25 -26.53
CA ASP A 90 7.67 -1.72 -26.09
C ASP A 90 7.58 -2.47 -24.76
N VAL A 91 6.63 -2.07 -23.89
CA VAL A 91 6.43 -2.70 -22.56
C VAL A 91 4.94 -2.76 -22.20
N ILE A 92 4.55 -3.83 -21.53
CA ILE A 92 3.27 -3.95 -20.81
C ILE A 92 3.57 -4.03 -19.34
N HIS A 93 2.92 -3.21 -18.52
CA HIS A 93 3.03 -3.28 -17.07
C HIS A 93 1.70 -3.67 -16.41
N ALA A 94 1.63 -4.86 -15.86
CA ALA A 94 0.56 -5.30 -14.95
C ALA A 94 0.86 -4.77 -13.54
N THR A 95 0.21 -3.70 -13.15
CA THR A 95 0.49 -2.99 -11.87
C THR A 95 -0.14 -3.64 -10.64
N GLY A 96 -0.82 -4.77 -10.80
CA GLY A 96 -1.49 -5.50 -9.72
C GLY A 96 -1.81 -6.94 -10.11
N GLY A 97 -2.77 -7.56 -9.41
CA GLY A 97 -3.09 -8.99 -9.55
C GLY A 97 -3.65 -9.46 -10.89
N VAL A 98 -4.03 -8.54 -11.81
CA VAL A 98 -4.49 -8.91 -13.16
C VAL A 98 -3.33 -8.88 -14.15
N VAL A 99 -3.06 -10.00 -14.81
CA VAL A 99 -1.97 -10.15 -15.77
C VAL A 99 -2.54 -10.22 -17.19
N PRO A 100 -2.34 -9.19 -18.03
CA PRO A 100 -2.81 -9.16 -19.43
C PRO A 100 -2.04 -10.15 -20.30
N PRO A 101 -2.54 -10.44 -21.53
CA PRO A 101 -1.80 -11.24 -22.52
C PRO A 101 -0.46 -10.60 -22.86
N ARG A 102 0.61 -11.39 -22.89
CA ARG A 102 1.95 -10.96 -23.25
C ARG A 102 2.07 -10.74 -24.77
N ILE A 103 1.79 -9.53 -25.23
CA ILE A 103 1.93 -9.11 -26.64
C ILE A 103 3.15 -8.21 -26.90
N ALA A 104 3.85 -7.85 -25.83
CA ALA A 104 5.14 -7.17 -25.74
C ALA A 104 5.86 -7.65 -24.48
N PRO A 105 7.10 -7.25 -24.21
CA PRO A 105 7.78 -7.48 -22.93
C PRO A 105 6.88 -7.13 -21.75
N LEU A 106 6.81 -8.02 -20.74
CA LEU A 106 5.84 -7.95 -19.64
C LEU A 106 6.53 -7.72 -18.30
N VAL A 107 6.21 -6.60 -17.67
CA VAL A 107 6.54 -6.30 -16.28
C VAL A 107 5.31 -6.55 -15.42
N VAL A 108 5.46 -7.19 -14.26
CA VAL A 108 4.37 -7.42 -13.32
C VAL A 108 4.77 -6.93 -11.95
N THR A 109 3.94 -6.09 -11.32
CA THR A 109 4.11 -5.74 -9.91
C THR A 109 3.37 -6.74 -9.03
N ILE A 110 4.09 -7.31 -8.07
CA ILE A 110 3.55 -8.12 -6.98
C ILE A 110 3.67 -7.31 -5.69
N HIS A 111 2.53 -6.90 -5.13
CA HIS A 111 2.50 -6.10 -3.91
C HIS A 111 2.80 -6.91 -2.67
N ASP A 112 2.20 -8.09 -2.56
CA ASP A 112 2.41 -9.11 -1.52
C ASP A 112 1.90 -10.48 -2.00
N LEU A 113 2.14 -11.52 -1.21
CA LEU A 113 1.60 -12.87 -1.40
C LEU A 113 0.71 -13.31 -0.21
N ALA A 114 0.06 -12.36 0.45
CA ALA A 114 -0.80 -12.60 1.62
C ALA A 114 -1.86 -13.67 1.36
N PHE A 115 -2.41 -13.71 0.16
CA PHE A 115 -3.42 -14.70 -0.26
C PHE A 115 -2.90 -16.15 -0.29
N LEU A 116 -1.58 -16.37 -0.36
CA LEU A 116 -0.97 -17.71 -0.25
C LEU A 116 -0.75 -18.10 1.20
N HIS A 117 -0.37 -17.16 2.06
CA HIS A 117 -0.05 -17.41 3.46
C HIS A 117 -1.30 -17.48 4.35
N ARG A 118 -2.30 -16.66 4.04
CA ARG A 118 -3.52 -16.49 4.84
C ARG A 118 -4.77 -16.48 3.94
N PRO A 119 -5.02 -17.56 3.19
CA PRO A 119 -6.16 -17.63 2.28
C PRO A 119 -7.51 -17.40 2.98
N GLU A 120 -7.59 -17.72 4.29
CA GLU A 120 -8.77 -17.48 5.12
C GLU A 120 -9.11 -15.98 5.31
N HIS A 121 -8.15 -15.09 5.07
CA HIS A 121 -8.38 -13.64 5.11
C HIS A 121 -8.96 -13.09 3.80
N PHE A 122 -9.20 -13.92 2.81
CA PHE A 122 -9.69 -13.53 1.48
C PHE A 122 -10.92 -14.35 1.07
N THR A 123 -11.67 -13.84 0.10
CA THR A 123 -12.73 -14.64 -0.51
C THR A 123 -12.13 -15.76 -1.37
N ALA A 124 -12.79 -16.90 -1.46
CA ALA A 124 -12.33 -18.01 -2.30
C ALA A 124 -12.08 -17.61 -3.77
N ASN A 125 -12.93 -16.71 -4.31
CA ASN A 125 -12.72 -16.16 -5.65
C ASN A 125 -11.49 -15.24 -5.72
N GLY A 126 -11.24 -14.45 -4.67
CA GLY A 126 -10.05 -13.60 -4.57
C GLY A 126 -8.77 -14.44 -4.53
N VAL A 127 -8.72 -15.46 -3.69
CA VAL A 127 -7.57 -16.39 -3.62
C VAL A 127 -7.31 -17.02 -4.99
N ARG A 128 -8.33 -17.61 -5.61
CA ARG A 128 -8.21 -18.23 -6.95
C ARG A 128 -7.68 -17.25 -7.99
N PHE A 129 -8.22 -16.03 -8.01
CA PHE A 129 -7.84 -14.99 -8.96
C PHE A 129 -6.39 -14.54 -8.76
N MET A 130 -5.99 -14.23 -7.53
CA MET A 130 -4.63 -13.78 -7.21
C MET A 130 -3.60 -14.90 -7.40
N THR A 131 -3.92 -16.14 -7.01
CA THR A 131 -3.07 -17.30 -7.28
C THR A 131 -2.84 -17.45 -8.78
N ARG A 132 -3.90 -17.37 -9.59
CA ARG A 132 -3.76 -17.45 -11.05
C ARG A 132 -2.93 -16.30 -11.62
N GLY A 133 -3.12 -15.08 -11.12
CA GLY A 133 -2.29 -13.91 -11.50
C GLY A 133 -0.82 -14.11 -11.17
N PHE A 134 -0.52 -14.63 -9.99
CA PHE A 134 0.84 -14.97 -9.58
C PHE A 134 1.48 -16.05 -10.45
N GLU A 135 0.74 -17.13 -10.75
CA GLU A 135 1.21 -18.20 -11.66
C GLU A 135 1.56 -17.64 -13.06
N LEU A 136 0.71 -16.74 -13.59
CA LEU A 136 0.96 -16.08 -14.87
C LEU A 136 2.17 -15.15 -14.80
N ALA A 137 2.31 -14.37 -13.75
CA ALA A 137 3.49 -13.52 -13.53
C ALA A 137 4.77 -14.36 -13.50
N ARG A 138 4.76 -15.45 -12.73
CA ARG A 138 5.89 -16.38 -12.65
C ARG A 138 6.24 -17.03 -13.99
N ALA A 139 5.22 -17.37 -14.80
CA ALA A 139 5.43 -18.05 -16.09
C ALA A 139 5.81 -17.10 -17.22
N GLU A 140 5.24 -15.89 -17.27
CA GLU A 140 5.27 -15.05 -18.46
C GLU A 140 6.01 -13.71 -18.30
N ALA A 141 6.17 -13.16 -17.08
CA ALA A 141 6.78 -11.85 -16.89
C ALA A 141 8.28 -11.87 -17.21
N ASP A 142 8.76 -10.86 -17.92
CA ASP A 142 10.20 -10.65 -18.17
C ASP A 142 10.86 -10.10 -16.89
N ARG A 143 10.17 -9.20 -16.19
CA ARG A 143 10.57 -8.70 -14.86
C ARG A 143 9.37 -8.67 -13.90
N ILE A 144 9.67 -8.93 -12.64
CA ILE A 144 8.71 -8.83 -11.56
C ILE A 144 9.18 -7.77 -10.58
N VAL A 145 8.38 -6.72 -10.45
CA VAL A 145 8.61 -5.61 -9.53
C VAL A 145 7.96 -5.95 -8.19
N VAL A 146 8.71 -5.75 -7.11
CA VAL A 146 8.24 -5.93 -5.74
C VAL A 146 8.64 -4.72 -4.88
N PRO A 147 7.83 -4.33 -3.87
CA PRO A 147 8.09 -3.10 -3.13
C PRO A 147 9.12 -3.24 -2.01
N SER A 148 9.51 -4.45 -1.63
CA SER A 148 10.38 -4.71 -0.47
C SER A 148 11.23 -5.97 -0.66
N THR A 149 12.29 -6.09 0.15
CA THR A 149 13.10 -7.31 0.24
C THR A 149 12.26 -8.48 0.75
N ALA A 150 11.40 -8.22 1.76
CA ALA A 150 10.50 -9.25 2.30
C ALA A 150 9.60 -9.85 1.22
N THR A 151 8.99 -9.02 0.35
CA THR A 151 8.18 -9.51 -0.77
C THR A 151 9.03 -10.21 -1.82
N ALA A 152 10.27 -9.76 -2.06
CA ALA A 152 11.19 -10.44 -2.97
C ALA A 152 11.55 -11.85 -2.46
N ASP A 153 11.85 -11.98 -1.17
CA ASP A 153 12.18 -13.26 -0.54
C ASP A 153 10.97 -14.21 -0.58
N ASP A 154 9.78 -13.68 -0.35
CA ASP A 154 8.55 -14.45 -0.45
C ASP A 154 8.31 -14.95 -1.90
N CYS A 155 8.51 -14.09 -2.90
CA CYS A 155 8.45 -14.49 -4.30
C CYS A 155 9.47 -15.59 -4.64
N ARG A 156 10.71 -15.51 -4.13
CA ARG A 156 11.74 -16.54 -4.30
C ARG A 156 11.32 -17.87 -3.69
N ALA A 157 10.78 -17.81 -2.47
CA ALA A 157 10.29 -19.01 -1.77
C ALA A 157 9.17 -19.71 -2.54
N HIS A 158 8.40 -18.95 -3.35
CA HIS A 158 7.33 -19.46 -4.21
C HIS A 158 7.76 -19.67 -5.68
N GLY A 159 9.07 -19.79 -5.93
CA GLY A 159 9.63 -20.23 -7.21
C GLY A 159 9.73 -19.16 -8.29
N VAL A 160 9.82 -17.88 -7.91
CA VAL A 160 10.21 -16.81 -8.83
C VAL A 160 11.73 -16.80 -8.95
N ASP A 161 12.24 -16.75 -10.17
CA ASP A 161 13.66 -16.63 -10.46
C ASP A 161 14.19 -15.26 -9.96
N THR A 162 15.28 -15.31 -9.20
CA THR A 162 15.91 -14.13 -8.60
C THR A 162 16.31 -13.08 -9.64
N ASP A 163 16.80 -13.51 -10.81
CA ASP A 163 17.27 -12.61 -11.86
C ASP A 163 16.14 -11.78 -12.47
N ARG A 164 14.90 -12.20 -12.29
CA ARG A 164 13.70 -11.49 -12.77
C ARG A 164 13.13 -10.51 -11.77
N LEU A 165 13.54 -10.58 -10.50
CA LEU A 165 13.04 -9.72 -9.44
C LEU A 165 13.73 -8.34 -9.45
N ARG A 166 12.94 -7.29 -9.31
CA ARG A 166 13.41 -5.91 -9.14
C ARG A 166 12.71 -5.30 -7.93
N ILE A 167 13.48 -4.91 -6.93
CA ILE A 167 12.94 -4.22 -5.75
C ILE A 167 12.82 -2.75 -6.08
N VAL A 168 11.59 -2.24 -6.05
CA VAL A 168 11.24 -0.84 -6.30
C VAL A 168 10.39 -0.35 -5.13
N PRO A 169 11.00 0.21 -4.08
CA PRO A 169 10.27 0.73 -2.93
C PRO A 169 9.32 1.86 -3.32
N TRP A 170 8.17 1.92 -2.65
CA TRP A 170 7.23 3.02 -2.83
C TRP A 170 7.70 4.28 -2.09
N GLY A 171 7.32 5.43 -2.61
CA GLY A 171 7.50 6.71 -1.96
C GLY A 171 6.33 7.07 -1.04
N ALA A 172 6.51 8.13 -0.26
CA ALA A 172 5.45 8.87 0.39
C ALA A 172 5.60 10.36 0.12
N ASP A 173 4.46 11.04 0.05
CA ASP A 173 4.43 12.50 0.07
C ASP A 173 4.20 12.96 1.51
N ARG A 174 4.91 13.99 1.91
CA ARG A 174 4.57 14.73 3.12
C ARG A 174 3.62 15.86 2.73
N ALA A 175 2.38 15.81 3.25
CA ALA A 175 1.46 16.91 3.10
C ALA A 175 1.97 18.13 3.88
N ASP A 176 1.81 19.32 3.32
CA ASP A 176 2.07 20.57 4.03
C ASP A 176 0.89 20.85 4.96
N VAL A 177 1.09 20.72 6.27
CA VAL A 177 0.04 20.80 7.29
C VAL A 177 0.19 22.10 8.08
N SER A 178 -0.78 22.99 7.95
CA SER A 178 -0.83 24.24 8.70
C SER A 178 -1.38 24.03 10.13
N ASP A 179 -1.18 25.03 11.01
CA ASP A 179 -1.80 25.02 12.35
C ASP A 179 -3.35 25.10 12.28
N ALA A 180 -3.88 25.72 11.23
CA ALA A 180 -5.32 25.73 10.98
C ALA A 180 -5.84 24.32 10.65
N ASP A 181 -5.09 23.53 9.87
CA ASP A 181 -5.44 22.14 9.57
C ASP A 181 -5.41 21.27 10.81
N ARG A 182 -4.37 21.40 11.65
CA ARG A 182 -4.29 20.68 12.94
C ARG A 182 -5.48 21.02 13.84
N THR A 183 -5.82 22.30 13.93
CA THR A 183 -6.98 22.76 14.73
C THR A 183 -8.29 22.21 14.18
N ARG A 184 -8.48 22.29 12.87
CA ARG A 184 -9.67 21.80 12.18
C ARG A 184 -9.85 20.29 12.34
N VAL A 185 -8.79 19.50 12.12
CA VAL A 185 -8.82 18.04 12.20
C VAL A 185 -9.04 17.59 13.64
N ARG A 186 -8.36 18.22 14.62
CA ARG A 186 -8.59 17.95 16.04
C ARG A 186 -10.05 18.19 16.44
N ALA A 187 -10.63 19.31 16.02
CA ALA A 187 -12.02 19.64 16.31
C ALA A 187 -13.01 18.72 15.58
N ARG A 188 -12.74 18.41 14.30
CA ARG A 188 -13.62 17.58 13.46
C ARG A 188 -13.79 16.17 14.01
N TYR A 189 -12.71 15.56 14.46
CA TYR A 189 -12.71 14.19 14.94
C TYR A 189 -12.72 14.10 16.49
N GLY A 190 -12.71 15.23 17.19
CA GLY A 190 -12.68 15.25 18.66
C GLY A 190 -11.41 14.61 19.24
N LEU A 191 -10.26 14.84 18.60
CA LEU A 191 -9.01 14.15 18.96
C LEU A 191 -8.47 14.63 20.32
N PRO A 192 -8.01 13.71 21.18
CA PRO A 192 -7.31 14.05 22.41
C PRO A 192 -6.02 14.84 22.15
N GLU A 193 -5.46 15.43 23.19
CA GLU A 193 -4.18 16.13 23.09
C GLU A 193 -3.03 15.16 22.82
N THR A 194 -3.03 14.03 23.52
CA THR A 194 -2.06 12.93 23.37
C THR A 194 -2.80 11.66 22.98
N PHE A 195 -2.40 11.00 21.91
CA PHE A 195 -3.02 9.74 21.48
C PHE A 195 -2.09 8.93 20.58
N VAL A 196 -2.32 7.63 20.53
CA VAL A 196 -1.78 6.76 19.48
C VAL A 196 -2.83 6.57 18.38
N VAL A 197 -2.39 6.44 17.12
CA VAL A 197 -3.31 6.26 16.01
C VAL A 197 -3.04 4.95 15.27
N PHE A 198 -4.12 4.22 14.96
CA PHE A 198 -4.13 3.13 13.99
C PHE A 198 -4.88 3.61 12.74
N LEU A 199 -4.35 3.33 11.56
CA LEU A 199 -5.01 3.60 10.28
C LEU A 199 -5.03 2.36 9.40
N GLY A 200 -6.19 2.00 8.91
CA GLY A 200 -6.34 0.92 7.93
C GLY A 200 -7.76 0.40 7.83
N THR A 201 -8.06 -0.28 6.74
CA THR A 201 -9.30 -1.07 6.63
C THR A 201 -9.32 -2.11 7.74
N HIS A 202 -10.47 -2.28 8.39
CA HIS A 202 -10.62 -3.27 9.47
C HIS A 202 -10.66 -4.69 8.86
N GLU A 203 -9.51 -5.22 8.56
CA GLU A 203 -9.32 -6.56 8.01
C GLU A 203 -8.40 -7.40 8.91
N PRO A 204 -8.56 -8.73 8.98
CA PRO A 204 -7.83 -9.58 9.93
C PRO A 204 -6.31 -9.44 9.86
N ARG A 205 -5.74 -9.24 8.67
CA ARG A 205 -4.28 -9.13 8.50
C ARG A 205 -3.69 -7.88 9.14
N LYS A 206 -4.49 -6.81 9.38
CA LYS A 206 -4.06 -5.58 10.07
C LYS A 206 -3.98 -5.74 11.59
N ASN A 207 -4.52 -6.84 12.12
CA ASN A 207 -4.44 -7.21 13.53
C ASN A 207 -5.01 -6.16 14.51
N LEU A 208 -6.07 -5.46 14.10
CA LEU A 208 -6.73 -4.48 14.98
C LEU A 208 -7.24 -5.14 16.28
N ARG A 209 -7.72 -6.38 16.20
CA ARG A 209 -8.15 -7.14 17.37
C ARG A 209 -7.03 -7.32 18.39
N GLY A 210 -5.85 -7.80 17.95
CA GLY A 210 -4.68 -7.96 18.82
C GLY A 210 -4.24 -6.62 19.44
N LEU A 211 -4.32 -5.53 18.67
CA LEU A 211 -4.05 -4.19 19.19
C LEU A 211 -5.02 -3.82 20.31
N LEU A 212 -6.32 -4.00 20.12
CA LEU A 212 -7.34 -3.67 21.12
C LEU A 212 -7.23 -4.51 22.38
N GLU A 213 -6.89 -5.80 22.24
CA GLU A 213 -6.65 -6.70 23.38
C GLU A 213 -5.41 -6.27 24.18
N ALA A 214 -4.29 -5.99 23.51
CA ALA A 214 -3.06 -5.50 24.17
C ALA A 214 -3.27 -4.13 24.83
N HIS A 215 -3.93 -3.20 24.14
CA HIS A 215 -4.27 -1.88 24.67
C HIS A 215 -5.11 -1.98 25.95
N ARG A 216 -6.20 -2.76 25.92
CA ARG A 216 -7.07 -2.96 27.09
C ARG A 216 -6.33 -3.55 28.27
N SER A 217 -5.37 -4.46 28.04
CA SER A 217 -4.62 -5.14 29.11
C SER A 217 -3.53 -4.27 29.69
N ALA A 218 -2.78 -3.54 28.86
CA ALA A 218 -1.57 -2.84 29.30
C ALA A 218 -1.76 -1.33 29.51
N THR A 219 -2.61 -0.68 28.70
CA THR A 219 -2.73 0.79 28.65
C THR A 219 -4.18 1.26 28.46
N PRO A 220 -5.13 0.82 29.32
CA PRO A 220 -6.55 1.09 29.09
C PRO A 220 -6.92 2.59 29.08
N ASP A 221 -6.08 3.44 29.64
CA ASP A 221 -6.29 4.89 29.74
C ASP A 221 -5.53 5.68 28.63
N LEU A 222 -4.64 5.05 27.86
CA LEU A 222 -3.97 5.70 26.73
C LEU A 222 -4.96 5.93 25.59
N PRO A 223 -5.22 7.17 25.15
CA PRO A 223 -6.12 7.39 24.02
C PRO A 223 -5.65 6.71 22.75
N LEU A 224 -6.50 5.82 22.20
CA LEU A 224 -6.28 5.10 20.95
C LEU A 224 -7.33 5.54 19.93
N VAL A 225 -6.88 6.20 18.88
CA VAL A 225 -7.71 6.61 17.74
C VAL A 225 -7.59 5.56 16.65
N VAL A 226 -8.72 4.99 16.25
CA VAL A 226 -8.80 3.99 15.18
C VAL A 226 -9.48 4.63 13.97
N ALA A 227 -8.72 4.80 12.90
CA ALA A 227 -9.15 5.38 11.64
C ALA A 227 -9.21 4.30 10.54
N GLY A 228 -10.20 4.44 9.66
CA GLY A 228 -10.37 3.57 8.50
C GLY A 228 -11.80 3.05 8.34
N PRO A 229 -12.16 2.60 7.14
CA PRO A 229 -13.48 2.04 6.88
C PRO A 229 -13.58 0.63 7.46
N ASP A 230 -14.83 0.22 7.71
CA ASP A 230 -15.13 -1.17 7.97
C ASP A 230 -14.69 -2.05 6.79
N GLY A 231 -14.03 -3.15 7.12
CA GLY A 231 -13.54 -4.12 6.15
C GLY A 231 -14.38 -5.40 6.14
N TRP A 232 -13.71 -6.51 5.86
CA TRP A 232 -14.29 -7.85 5.98
C TRP A 232 -13.64 -8.56 7.17
N GLY A 233 -14.43 -9.19 7.99
CA GLY A 233 -13.99 -9.86 9.22
C GLY A 233 -14.88 -9.51 10.40
N GLU A 234 -14.37 -9.66 11.61
CA GLU A 234 -15.12 -9.28 12.79
C GLU A 234 -15.27 -7.77 12.86
N THR A 235 -16.51 -7.32 12.93
CA THR A 235 -16.82 -5.90 13.17
C THR A 235 -16.25 -5.51 14.53
N VAL A 236 -15.45 -4.48 14.56
CA VAL A 236 -15.00 -3.85 15.83
C VAL A 236 -16.21 -3.20 16.46
N THR A 237 -16.91 -3.94 17.32
CA THR A 237 -18.09 -3.43 18.02
C THR A 237 -17.66 -2.51 19.16
N THR A 238 -18.48 -1.51 19.43
CA THR A 238 -18.37 -0.62 20.60
C THR A 238 -18.25 -1.44 21.89
N GLY A 239 -17.32 -1.08 22.78
CA GLY A 239 -17.10 -1.80 24.05
C GLY A 239 -15.64 -1.97 24.45
N HIS A 240 -14.72 -1.35 23.70
CA HIS A 240 -13.27 -1.48 23.93
C HIS A 240 -12.68 -0.58 25.02
N GLY A 241 -13.49 0.07 25.82
CA GLY A 241 -13.07 1.04 26.84
C GLY A 241 -13.24 2.49 26.40
N ALA A 242 -13.29 3.41 27.36
CA ALA A 242 -13.56 4.83 27.12
C ALA A 242 -12.42 5.54 26.34
N ALA A 243 -11.21 4.97 26.35
CA ALA A 243 -10.05 5.55 25.69
C ALA A 243 -9.91 5.16 24.20
N VAL A 244 -10.74 4.25 23.67
CA VAL A 244 -10.71 3.88 22.25
C VAL A 244 -11.77 4.66 21.48
N GLN A 245 -11.33 5.43 20.49
CA GLN A 245 -12.19 6.24 19.64
C GLN A 245 -12.14 5.76 18.19
N LEU A 246 -13.27 5.31 17.65
CA LEU A 246 -13.43 4.95 16.25
C LEU A 246 -13.86 6.19 15.45
N ILE A 247 -13.05 6.68 14.54
CA ILE A 247 -13.34 7.90 13.76
C ILE A 247 -13.77 7.63 12.31
N GLY A 248 -13.78 6.34 11.91
CA GLY A 248 -14.18 5.94 10.56
C GLY A 248 -13.21 6.40 9.48
N HIS A 249 -13.72 6.64 8.29
CA HIS A 249 -12.92 7.08 7.15
C HIS A 249 -12.39 8.52 7.36
N VAL A 250 -11.10 8.69 7.13
CA VAL A 250 -10.42 10.01 7.14
C VAL A 250 -10.14 10.41 5.70
N SER A 251 -10.48 11.64 5.34
CA SER A 251 -10.21 12.17 4.00
C SER A 251 -8.70 12.37 3.76
N ALA A 252 -8.28 12.33 2.50
CA ALA A 252 -6.88 12.58 2.14
C ALA A 252 -6.38 13.93 2.67
N ASP A 253 -7.23 14.97 2.66
CA ASP A 253 -6.90 16.32 3.15
C ASP A 253 -6.70 16.39 4.67
N ASP A 254 -7.27 15.45 5.42
CA ASP A 254 -7.17 15.41 6.88
C ASP A 254 -6.06 14.44 7.36
N LEU A 255 -5.62 13.54 6.49
CA LEU A 255 -4.74 12.43 6.86
C LEU A 255 -3.37 12.91 7.35
N GLY A 256 -2.77 13.89 6.65
CA GLY A 256 -1.49 14.47 7.07
C GLY A 256 -1.56 15.09 8.46
N ALA A 257 -2.64 15.86 8.73
CA ALA A 257 -2.84 16.46 10.04
C ALA A 257 -3.14 15.43 11.13
N LEU A 258 -3.80 14.32 10.80
CA LEU A 258 -4.01 13.22 11.75
C LEU A 258 -2.68 12.58 12.17
N TYR A 259 -1.77 12.32 11.23
CA TYR A 259 -0.43 11.84 11.53
C TYR A 259 0.36 12.86 12.37
N ASP A 260 0.42 14.12 11.95
CA ASP A 260 1.12 15.20 12.66
C ASP A 260 0.67 15.38 14.12
N LEU A 261 -0.61 15.11 14.41
CA LEU A 261 -1.20 15.23 15.74
C LEU A 261 -0.98 14.02 16.65
N ALA A 262 -0.67 12.86 16.08
CA ALA A 262 -0.50 11.63 16.83
C ALA A 262 0.85 11.57 17.52
N THR A 263 0.89 11.04 18.74
CA THR A 263 2.14 10.80 19.47
C THR A 263 2.92 9.61 18.90
N ALA A 264 2.19 8.59 18.45
CA ALA A 264 2.74 7.42 17.78
C ALA A 264 1.73 6.81 16.82
N PHE A 265 2.23 6.18 15.78
CA PHE A 265 1.46 5.35 14.86
C PHE A 265 1.60 3.88 15.25
N VAL A 266 0.51 3.14 15.38
CA VAL A 266 0.55 1.72 15.73
C VAL A 266 -0.03 0.87 14.61
N TYR A 267 0.80 -0.06 14.09
CA TYR A 267 0.46 -0.85 12.91
C TYR A 267 1.00 -2.28 13.01
N PRO A 268 0.41 -3.12 13.87
CA PRO A 268 0.89 -4.46 14.18
C PRO A 268 0.41 -5.50 13.15
N SER A 269 0.51 -5.20 11.86
CA SER A 269 0.03 -6.07 10.81
C SER A 269 0.72 -7.42 10.81
N LEU A 270 -0.06 -8.49 10.60
CA LEU A 270 0.45 -9.87 10.49
C LEU A 270 1.19 -10.11 9.19
N LEU A 271 0.86 -9.36 8.14
CA LEU A 271 1.49 -9.45 6.83
C LEU A 271 1.32 -8.16 6.04
N GLU A 272 2.41 -7.66 5.47
CA GLU A 272 2.45 -6.49 4.59
C GLU A 272 3.48 -6.69 3.48
N GLY A 273 3.17 -6.13 2.30
CA GLY A 273 4.13 -6.11 1.20
C GLY A 273 5.08 -4.92 1.22
N PHE A 274 4.68 -3.80 1.85
CA PHE A 274 5.53 -2.61 2.04
C PHE A 274 5.25 -1.89 3.35
N GLY A 275 4.01 -1.41 3.57
CA GLY A 275 3.65 -0.65 4.74
C GLY A 275 3.58 0.86 4.47
N MET A 276 2.89 1.26 3.39
CA MET A 276 2.68 2.67 3.07
C MET A 276 2.21 3.52 4.25
N PRO A 277 1.22 3.07 5.07
CA PRO A 277 0.79 3.87 6.22
C PRO A 277 1.90 4.12 7.26
N VAL A 278 2.84 3.17 7.42
CA VAL A 278 4.01 3.36 8.29
C VAL A 278 4.90 4.46 7.71
N LEU A 279 5.18 4.40 6.41
CA LEU A 279 6.01 5.41 5.74
C LEU A 279 5.35 6.79 5.76
N GLU A 280 4.04 6.87 5.54
CA GLU A 280 3.26 8.12 5.61
C GLU A 280 3.35 8.74 7.00
N ALA A 281 3.11 7.96 8.06
CA ALA A 281 3.25 8.43 9.43
C ALA A 281 4.68 8.95 9.71
N MET A 282 5.70 8.20 9.28
CA MET A 282 7.11 8.59 9.42
C MET A 282 7.42 9.91 8.69
N ALA A 283 6.90 10.11 7.47
CA ALA A 283 7.09 11.33 6.71
C ALA A 283 6.52 12.55 7.45
N HIS A 284 5.48 12.36 8.26
CA HIS A 284 4.87 13.37 9.13
C HIS A 284 5.56 13.50 10.51
N GLY A 285 6.66 12.80 10.74
CA GLY A 285 7.40 12.86 12.03
C GLY A 285 6.76 12.03 13.14
N THR A 286 5.89 11.08 12.79
CA THR A 286 5.24 10.20 13.76
C THR A 286 5.89 8.82 13.70
N ALA A 287 6.59 8.44 14.79
CA ALA A 287 7.24 7.14 14.87
C ALA A 287 6.22 6.00 14.98
N ALA A 288 6.58 4.83 14.43
CA ALA A 288 5.70 3.68 14.37
C ALA A 288 6.07 2.58 15.38
N ILE A 289 5.03 1.99 16.00
CA ILE A 289 5.06 0.64 16.56
C ILE A 289 4.59 -0.29 15.43
N THR A 290 5.42 -1.19 14.96
CA THR A 290 5.07 -2.03 13.82
C THR A 290 5.72 -3.42 13.89
N SER A 291 5.32 -4.30 12.99
CA SER A 291 5.73 -5.71 13.01
C SER A 291 7.18 -5.91 12.59
N ALA A 292 7.92 -6.67 13.39
CA ALA A 292 9.30 -7.07 13.09
C ALA A 292 9.38 -8.12 11.96
N THR A 293 8.29 -8.82 11.69
CA THR A 293 8.24 -9.99 10.80
C THR A 293 7.71 -9.67 9.39
N THR A 294 7.44 -8.40 9.09
CA THR A 294 6.91 -7.98 7.79
C THR A 294 7.79 -6.90 7.15
N SER A 295 7.49 -6.52 5.92
CA SER A 295 8.17 -5.43 5.20
C SER A 295 8.14 -4.09 5.94
N THR A 296 7.20 -3.89 6.87
CA THR A 296 7.14 -2.66 7.69
C THR A 296 8.40 -2.47 8.55
N ALA A 297 9.09 -3.55 8.91
CA ALA A 297 10.40 -3.48 9.58
C ALA A 297 11.47 -2.84 8.68
N GLU A 298 11.45 -3.11 7.37
CA GLU A 298 12.38 -2.48 6.41
C GLU A 298 12.10 -0.97 6.28
N VAL A 299 10.83 -0.59 6.28
CA VAL A 299 10.42 0.83 6.21
C VAL A 299 10.80 1.56 7.49
N ALA A 300 10.37 1.06 8.64
CA ALA A 300 10.60 1.69 9.94
C ALA A 300 12.08 1.71 10.35
N GLY A 301 12.83 0.65 10.03
CA GLY A 301 14.24 0.50 10.39
C GLY A 301 14.47 0.66 11.89
N ASP A 302 15.55 1.35 12.26
CA ASP A 302 15.93 1.64 13.65
C ASP A 302 15.13 2.78 14.29
N THR A 303 14.24 3.43 13.54
CA THR A 303 13.37 4.51 14.03
C THR A 303 12.03 4.00 14.55
N GLY A 304 11.59 2.82 14.12
CA GLY A 304 10.39 2.17 14.66
C GLY A 304 10.62 1.35 15.92
N VAL A 305 9.55 1.08 16.65
CA VAL A 305 9.52 0.04 17.69
C VAL A 305 8.98 -1.23 17.04
N LEU A 306 9.87 -2.20 16.85
CA LEU A 306 9.56 -3.45 16.17
C LEU A 306 9.10 -4.51 17.18
N ILE A 307 7.93 -5.08 16.94
CA ILE A 307 7.29 -6.10 17.81
C ILE A 307 6.93 -7.35 17.02
N ASP A 308 6.82 -8.49 17.70
CA ASP A 308 6.09 -9.62 17.15
C ASP A 308 4.59 -9.28 17.20
N PRO A 309 3.88 -9.20 16.06
CA PRO A 309 2.48 -8.81 16.03
C PRO A 309 1.54 -9.82 16.71
N THR A 310 2.03 -11.03 17.03
CA THR A 310 1.29 -12.06 17.76
C THR A 310 1.58 -12.05 19.27
N ASP A 311 2.55 -11.26 19.73
CA ASP A 311 2.91 -11.11 21.13
C ASP A 311 2.23 -9.87 21.73
N GLY A 312 1.12 -10.09 22.45
CA GLY A 312 0.35 -9.03 23.10
C GLY A 312 1.14 -8.30 24.19
N ASP A 313 2.07 -8.96 24.86
CA ASP A 313 2.89 -8.34 25.93
C ASP A 313 3.92 -7.36 25.32
N GLN A 314 4.60 -7.73 24.21
CA GLN A 314 5.48 -6.82 23.49
C GLN A 314 4.71 -5.60 22.98
N LEU A 315 3.53 -5.80 22.38
CA LEU A 315 2.70 -4.71 21.89
C LEU A 315 2.23 -3.82 23.05
N GLY A 316 1.79 -4.42 24.16
CA GLY A 316 1.39 -3.69 25.37
C GLY A 316 2.53 -2.86 25.97
N ALA A 317 3.73 -3.43 26.07
CA ALA A 317 4.92 -2.72 26.56
C ALA A 317 5.30 -1.55 25.64
N ALA A 318 5.23 -1.74 24.31
CA ALA A 318 5.48 -0.67 23.34
C ALA A 318 4.45 0.47 23.48
N LEU A 319 3.17 0.16 23.65
CA LEU A 319 2.12 1.16 23.92
C LEU A 319 2.36 1.91 25.24
N ALA A 320 2.75 1.20 26.31
CA ALA A 320 3.04 1.81 27.59
C ALA A 320 4.21 2.81 27.51
N SER A 321 5.23 2.53 26.71
CA SER A 321 6.36 3.44 26.52
C SER A 321 5.96 4.77 25.87
N VAL A 322 4.87 4.81 25.07
CA VAL A 322 4.38 6.06 24.48
C VAL A 322 3.96 7.08 25.56
N ALA A 323 3.31 6.60 26.61
CA ALA A 323 2.87 7.45 27.71
C ALA A 323 4.00 7.80 28.68
N SER A 324 4.94 6.87 28.91
CA SER A 324 6.00 7.04 29.92
C SER A 324 7.25 7.77 29.41
N GLU A 325 7.47 7.82 28.08
CA GLU A 325 8.71 8.32 27.47
C GLU A 325 8.43 9.34 26.35
N PRO A 326 7.67 10.43 26.58
CA PRO A 326 7.22 11.34 25.53
C PRO A 326 8.38 11.99 24.75
N ASP A 327 9.48 12.37 25.42
CA ASP A 327 10.65 12.96 24.78
C ASP A 327 11.37 11.96 23.85
N ALA A 328 11.46 10.69 24.26
CA ALA A 328 12.03 9.64 23.44
C ALA A 328 11.20 9.38 22.18
N TRP A 329 9.86 9.43 22.27
CA TRP A 329 8.97 9.30 21.14
C TRP A 329 9.04 10.49 20.20
N ALA A 330 9.15 11.73 20.71
CA ALA A 330 9.37 12.93 19.91
C ALA A 330 10.70 12.85 19.12
N GLU A 331 11.79 12.43 19.79
CA GLU A 331 13.10 12.21 19.14
C GLU A 331 13.01 11.12 18.06
N ARG A 332 12.35 10.02 18.37
CA ARG A 332 12.15 8.91 17.44
C ARG A 332 11.35 9.37 16.21
N GLY A 333 10.34 10.21 16.40
CA GLY A 333 9.56 10.82 15.32
C GLY A 333 10.40 11.68 14.38
N ARG A 334 11.30 12.51 14.92
CA ARG A 334 12.23 13.31 14.09
C ARG A 334 13.13 12.43 13.23
N ARG A 335 13.72 11.38 13.82
CA ARG A 335 14.55 10.41 13.10
C ARG A 335 13.74 9.61 12.06
N ALA A 336 12.47 9.34 12.35
CA ALA A 336 11.56 8.69 11.40
C ALA A 336 11.33 9.57 10.17
N ALA A 337 11.11 10.88 10.35
CA ALA A 337 10.98 11.82 9.23
C ALA A 337 12.25 11.86 8.36
N GLU A 338 13.43 11.97 8.98
CA GLU A 338 14.71 11.93 8.26
C GLU A 338 14.90 10.63 7.47
N ARG A 339 14.47 9.50 8.03
CA ARG A 339 14.53 8.22 7.33
C ARG A 339 13.55 8.16 6.16
N ALA A 340 12.34 8.71 6.32
CA ALA A 340 11.32 8.72 5.28
C ALA A 340 11.76 9.49 4.02
N GLU A 341 12.64 10.47 4.13
CA GLU A 341 13.22 11.21 3.00
C GLU A 341 13.95 10.32 1.98
N ARG A 342 14.31 9.09 2.36
CA ARG A 342 14.92 8.11 1.44
C ARG A 342 13.90 7.43 0.52
N PHE A 343 12.62 7.54 0.83
CA PHE A 343 11.51 6.90 0.13
C PHE A 343 10.70 7.95 -0.62
N THR A 344 11.16 8.33 -1.80
CA THR A 344 10.48 9.34 -2.62
C THR A 344 9.85 8.70 -3.85
N TRP A 345 8.77 9.31 -4.34
CA TRP A 345 8.16 8.88 -5.60
C TRP A 345 9.08 9.09 -6.79
N GLU A 346 9.97 10.08 -6.75
CA GLU A 346 11.00 10.31 -7.76
C GLU A 346 11.95 9.11 -7.86
N ALA A 347 12.41 8.60 -6.71
CA ALA A 347 13.26 7.41 -6.67
C ALA A 347 12.50 6.16 -7.18
N THR A 348 11.22 6.01 -6.79
CA THR A 348 10.33 4.96 -7.30
C THR A 348 10.20 5.05 -8.81
N GLY A 349 9.93 6.25 -9.34
CA GLY A 349 9.78 6.49 -10.79
C GLY A 349 11.05 6.19 -11.57
N ALA A 350 12.20 6.64 -11.07
CA ALA A 350 13.49 6.36 -11.68
C ALA A 350 13.82 4.85 -11.71
N ALA A 351 13.59 4.15 -10.60
CA ALA A 351 13.81 2.71 -10.52
C ALA A 351 12.86 1.92 -11.43
N LEU A 352 11.57 2.30 -11.48
CA LEU A 352 10.59 1.67 -12.36
C LEU A 352 10.87 1.95 -13.84
N GLY A 353 11.27 3.19 -14.18
CA GLY A 353 11.70 3.55 -15.53
C GLY A 353 12.89 2.72 -16.02
N ALA A 354 13.89 2.51 -15.15
CA ALA A 354 15.02 1.64 -15.44
C ALA A 354 14.60 0.18 -15.73
N VAL A 355 13.55 -0.32 -15.05
CA VAL A 355 13.00 -1.65 -15.35
C VAL A 355 12.35 -1.67 -16.75
N TYR A 356 11.68 -0.59 -17.15
CA TYR A 356 11.11 -0.50 -18.50
C TYR A 356 12.19 -0.46 -19.56
N ASP A 357 13.25 0.34 -19.35
CA ASP A 357 14.39 0.39 -20.28
C ASP A 357 15.08 -0.96 -20.42
N GLU A 358 15.22 -1.71 -19.31
CA GLU A 358 15.84 -3.03 -19.29
C GLU A 358 15.07 -4.05 -20.14
N VAL A 359 13.75 -3.98 -20.21
CA VAL A 359 12.93 -4.96 -20.96
C VAL A 359 12.58 -4.49 -22.36
N ALA A 360 12.72 -3.20 -22.66
CA ALA A 360 12.49 -2.62 -23.99
C ALA A 360 13.72 -2.75 -24.89
N ALA A 361 14.91 -3.00 -24.33
CA ALA A 361 16.17 -3.18 -25.06
C ALA A 361 16.22 -4.55 -25.76
#